data_bd3a06e66cb61e4c2f3ae7e95ec863c1
#
_entry.id   bd3a06e66cb61e4c2f3ae7e95ec863c1
#
_cell.length_a   1.000
_cell.length_b   1.000
_cell.length_c   1.000
_cell.angle_alpha   90.00
_cell.angle_beta   90.00
_cell.angle_gamma   90.00
#
_symmetry.space_group_name_H-M   'P 1'
#
loop_
_entity.id
_entity.type
_entity.pdbx_description
1 polymer ?
#
loop_
_entity_poly.entity_id
_entity_poly.type
_entity_poly.pdbx_seq_one_letter_code
_entity_poly.pdbx_strand_id
1 'polypeptide(L)'
;DIETGNPNTIGEFPQQENLEERKVVFNPHQEKGKVDEIKDNFIALSQMPDYKNKPEYIDEDTRDEFCTSNKLRFLRKYQHEAVLKIQEGIEEGTERFLLEMATGTGKTLTSSAIIKMFLRNYGVKRVLFLVDRLELETQAQKEFNEVLKNDYTTVIWKENEKNWNNAQIVVSTVQSFISNNKYKRIFKPSDFDLVISDEAHRSLGRKSRRVFEYFVGFKLGLTATPKDYLKSINVAGLTEKDPRELERRMMLDTYTTFGCKSGEPTFRYSLLDGVKDGYLINPFVYDARTDITTELLSETGYIFEDTDEDGNDIEETFTKKDFEKKFFSEETNRKFCETFLSNARKDPYTGEIGKSLIFCVSQKHATKITQILNEYALELYPNKYQSDFAVQVTSSVMGSQQMTIDFANNTLNGFSTSNEYYRTSKTRICVTVGMMTTGYDCTDLLNIAMMRPIYSPSDFIQMKGRGTRKKDFRMDWIDKTQLNE
;
A
#
# COMPACT_ATOMS: atom_id res chain seq x y z
N ASP A 1 -5.97 -32.89 6.93
CA ASP A 1 -6.26 -31.46 7.06
C ASP A 1 -6.02 -31.02 8.51
N ILE A 2 -5.01 -30.23 8.73
CA ILE A 2 -4.55 -29.80 10.08
C ILE A 2 -5.60 -28.87 10.74
N GLU A 3 -6.47 -28.22 9.94
CA GLU A 3 -7.46 -27.26 10.45
C GLU A 3 -8.77 -27.92 10.92
N THR A 4 -9.19 -28.99 10.29
CA THR A 4 -10.48 -29.64 10.62
C THR A 4 -10.34 -30.89 11.49
N GLY A 5 -9.11 -31.37 11.68
CA GLY A 5 -8.85 -32.64 12.33
C GLY A 5 -9.37 -33.88 11.56
N ASN A 6 -9.95 -33.65 10.38
CA ASN A 6 -10.43 -34.73 9.52
C ASN A 6 -9.32 -35.13 8.53
N PRO A 7 -9.03 -36.43 8.40
CA PRO A 7 -8.14 -36.91 7.36
C PRO A 7 -8.78 -36.64 6.00
N ASN A 8 -8.26 -35.70 5.23
CA ASN A 8 -8.63 -35.61 3.82
C ASN A 8 -7.94 -36.75 3.08
N THR A 9 -8.73 -37.60 2.50
CA THR A 9 -8.24 -38.58 1.52
C THR A 9 -7.72 -37.79 0.34
N ILE A 10 -6.40 -37.74 0.19
CA ILE A 10 -5.78 -37.29 -1.07
C ILE A 10 -6.08 -38.41 -2.05
N GLY A 11 -6.93 -38.12 -3.04
CA GLY A 11 -7.38 -39.14 -4.01
C GLY A 11 -6.25 -39.79 -4.78
N GLU A 12 -5.15 -39.09 -5.05
CA GLU A 12 -3.92 -39.63 -5.59
C GLU A 12 -2.75 -38.74 -5.13
N PHE A 13 -1.69 -39.36 -4.60
CA PHE A 13 -0.41 -38.69 -4.47
C PHE A 13 0.09 -38.29 -5.88
N PRO A 14 0.58 -37.07 -6.09
CA PRO A 14 1.23 -36.73 -7.36
C PRO A 14 2.36 -37.73 -7.59
N GLN A 15 2.32 -38.45 -8.71
CA GLN A 15 3.37 -39.39 -9.05
C GLN A 15 4.70 -38.65 -9.24
N GLN A 16 5.81 -39.33 -9.02
CA GLN A 16 7.15 -38.77 -9.10
C GLN A 16 7.41 -38.08 -10.45
N GLU A 17 6.85 -38.63 -11.53
CA GLU A 17 6.88 -38.06 -12.89
C GLU A 17 6.21 -36.66 -12.95
N ASN A 18 5.10 -36.45 -12.27
CA ASN A 18 4.43 -35.14 -12.18
C ASN A 18 5.24 -34.12 -11.35
N LEU A 19 6.03 -34.58 -10.40
CA LEU A 19 6.95 -33.74 -9.62
C LEU A 19 8.21 -33.41 -10.41
N GLU A 20 8.67 -34.33 -11.26
CA GLU A 20 9.81 -34.14 -12.15
C GLU A 20 9.44 -33.26 -13.35
N GLU A 21 8.26 -33.43 -13.95
CA GLU A 21 7.71 -32.47 -14.93
C GLU A 21 7.57 -31.06 -14.33
N ARG A 22 7.15 -30.93 -13.08
CA ARG A 22 7.11 -29.63 -12.38
C ARG A 22 8.50 -29.05 -12.17
N LYS A 23 9.51 -29.87 -11.83
CA LYS A 23 10.90 -29.44 -11.70
C LYS A 23 11.52 -29.03 -13.04
N VAL A 24 11.19 -29.73 -14.11
CA VAL A 24 11.70 -29.45 -15.47
C VAL A 24 11.08 -28.17 -16.04
N VAL A 25 9.78 -27.94 -15.81
CA VAL A 25 9.10 -26.68 -16.20
C VAL A 25 9.63 -25.49 -15.39
N PHE A 26 10.18 -25.74 -14.21
CA PHE A 26 10.60 -24.72 -13.26
C PHE A 26 12.11 -24.74 -12.95
N ASN A 27 12.95 -25.03 -13.96
CA ASN A 27 14.38 -24.86 -13.80
C ASN A 27 14.82 -23.50 -14.40
N PRO A 28 14.86 -22.42 -13.61
CA PRO A 28 15.25 -21.09 -14.07
C PRO A 28 16.70 -21.05 -14.58
N HIS A 29 17.47 -22.13 -14.35
CA HIS A 29 18.88 -22.24 -14.75
C HIS A 29 19.09 -22.86 -16.15
N GLN A 30 18.05 -23.37 -16.84
CA GLN A 30 18.20 -24.03 -18.13
C GLN A 30 18.24 -23.11 -19.35
N GLU A 31 17.67 -21.92 -19.27
CA GLU A 31 17.80 -20.90 -20.31
C GLU A 31 18.62 -19.72 -19.82
N LYS A 32 19.92 -19.90 -19.62
CA LYS A 32 20.87 -18.77 -19.56
C LYS A 32 20.99 -18.14 -20.95
N GLY A 33 19.91 -17.52 -21.41
CA GLY A 33 20.01 -16.41 -22.34
C GLY A 33 20.80 -15.29 -21.67
N LYS A 34 21.37 -14.40 -22.44
CA LYS A 34 22.09 -13.23 -21.96
C LYS A 34 21.18 -12.48 -20.98
N VAL A 35 21.46 -12.56 -19.68
CA VAL A 35 20.72 -11.80 -18.67
C VAL A 35 20.95 -10.32 -18.98
N ASP A 36 19.89 -9.59 -19.27
CA ASP A 36 20.01 -8.16 -19.50
C ASP A 36 20.49 -7.46 -18.22
N GLU A 37 21.49 -6.64 -18.37
CA GLU A 37 21.99 -5.83 -17.25
C GLU A 37 20.91 -4.87 -16.76
N ILE A 38 20.58 -4.95 -15.50
CA ILE A 38 19.61 -4.06 -14.87
C ILE A 38 20.31 -2.76 -14.54
N LYS A 39 19.85 -1.65 -15.14
CA LYS A 39 20.34 -0.30 -14.90
C LYS A 39 19.20 0.58 -14.36
N ASP A 40 19.55 1.78 -13.92
CA ASP A 40 18.58 2.79 -13.45
C ASP A 40 17.47 3.07 -14.47
N ASN A 41 17.80 3.04 -15.76
CA ASN A 41 16.87 3.27 -16.86
C ASN A 41 16.09 2.02 -17.32
N PHE A 42 16.13 0.92 -16.57
CA PHE A 42 15.52 -0.36 -16.96
C PHE A 42 14.03 -0.23 -17.29
N ILE A 43 13.30 0.61 -16.55
CA ILE A 43 11.88 0.90 -16.80
C ILE A 43 11.71 1.93 -17.92
N ALA A 44 12.53 2.98 -17.98
CA ALA A 44 12.44 3.99 -19.02
C ALA A 44 12.59 3.38 -20.44
N LEU A 45 13.40 2.33 -20.59
CA LEU A 45 13.55 1.60 -21.84
C LEU A 45 12.26 0.86 -22.25
N SER A 46 11.40 0.43 -21.35
CA SER A 46 10.08 -0.14 -21.70
C SER A 46 9.11 0.95 -22.13
N GLN A 47 9.21 2.13 -21.55
CA GLN A 47 8.31 3.25 -21.88
C GLN A 47 8.68 3.87 -23.24
N MET A 48 9.98 4.11 -23.47
CA MET A 48 10.51 4.74 -24.69
C MET A 48 11.92 4.19 -24.98
N PRO A 49 12.05 3.13 -25.78
CA PRO A 49 13.34 2.49 -26.06
C PRO A 49 14.40 3.42 -26.64
N ASP A 50 13.98 4.39 -27.43
CA ASP A 50 14.84 5.34 -28.15
C ASP A 50 15.02 6.71 -27.47
N TYR A 51 14.59 6.85 -26.20
CA TYR A 51 14.60 8.13 -25.50
C TYR A 51 15.98 8.83 -25.48
N LYS A 52 17.07 8.03 -25.42
CA LYS A 52 18.44 8.54 -25.42
C LYS A 52 18.85 9.25 -26.72
N ASN A 53 18.14 8.97 -27.82
CA ASN A 53 18.40 9.55 -29.14
C ASN A 53 17.55 10.80 -29.40
N LYS A 54 16.68 11.19 -28.48
CA LYS A 54 15.86 12.38 -28.63
C LYS A 54 16.68 13.64 -28.36
N PRO A 55 16.61 14.66 -29.24
CA PRO A 55 17.36 15.92 -29.05
C PRO A 55 17.10 16.56 -27.69
N GLU A 56 15.83 16.56 -27.24
CA GLU A 56 15.41 17.15 -25.99
C GLU A 56 15.95 16.39 -24.76
N TYR A 57 16.29 15.09 -24.90
CA TYR A 57 16.94 14.32 -23.83
C TYR A 57 18.47 14.54 -23.83
N ILE A 58 19.06 14.75 -25.01
CA ILE A 58 20.51 14.98 -25.16
C ILE A 58 20.91 16.33 -24.59
N ASP A 59 20.10 17.33 -24.82
CA ASP A 59 20.28 18.67 -24.27
C ASP A 59 20.01 18.68 -22.74
N GLU A 60 20.97 19.15 -21.98
CA GLU A 60 20.92 19.18 -20.52
C GLU A 60 19.85 20.13 -19.99
N ASP A 61 19.57 21.22 -20.68
CA ASP A 61 18.61 22.24 -20.25
C ASP A 61 17.16 21.78 -20.43
N THR A 62 16.89 20.92 -21.41
CA THR A 62 15.53 20.42 -21.73
C THR A 62 15.26 19.01 -21.22
N ARG A 63 16.28 18.30 -20.75
CA ARG A 63 16.22 16.89 -20.33
C ARG A 63 15.17 16.60 -19.26
N ASP A 64 15.16 17.41 -18.21
CA ASP A 64 14.26 17.21 -17.07
C ASP A 64 12.81 17.45 -17.46
N GLU A 65 12.57 18.48 -18.30
CA GLU A 65 11.24 18.75 -18.84
C GLU A 65 10.80 17.62 -19.77
N PHE A 66 11.66 17.13 -20.64
CA PHE A 66 11.40 15.99 -21.51
C PHE A 66 11.03 14.73 -20.71
N CYS A 67 11.81 14.40 -19.67
CA CYS A 67 11.54 13.25 -18.80
C CYS A 67 10.19 13.39 -18.09
N THR A 68 9.88 14.57 -17.59
CA THR A 68 8.63 14.87 -16.89
C THR A 68 7.43 14.82 -17.82
N SER A 69 7.49 15.46 -18.98
CA SER A 69 6.42 15.52 -19.98
C SER A 69 6.08 14.13 -20.55
N ASN A 70 7.11 13.30 -20.76
CA ASN A 70 6.95 11.91 -21.23
C ASN A 70 6.74 10.92 -20.09
N LYS A 71 6.69 11.38 -18.83
CA LYS A 71 6.54 10.55 -17.62
C LYS A 71 7.53 9.39 -17.54
N LEU A 72 8.76 9.61 -18.00
CA LEU A 72 9.79 8.58 -17.95
C LEU A 72 10.15 8.24 -16.52
N ARG A 73 10.23 6.96 -16.20
CA ARG A 73 10.51 6.44 -14.86
C ARG A 73 11.91 5.81 -14.83
N PHE A 74 12.75 6.37 -14.00
CA PHE A 74 14.07 5.83 -13.69
C PHE A 74 14.04 5.22 -12.29
N LEU A 75 14.74 4.10 -12.12
CA LEU A 75 14.88 3.48 -10.81
C LEU A 75 15.80 4.34 -9.94
N ARG A 76 15.33 4.68 -8.75
CA ARG A 76 16.16 5.27 -7.72
C ARG A 76 17.19 4.24 -7.25
N LYS A 77 18.30 4.69 -6.69
CA LYS A 77 19.41 3.82 -6.26
C LYS A 77 18.93 2.64 -5.41
N TYR A 78 18.14 2.89 -4.38
CA TYR A 78 17.60 1.83 -3.51
C TYR A 78 16.61 0.88 -4.23
N GLN A 79 15.85 1.36 -5.23
CA GLN A 79 14.96 0.51 -6.02
C GLN A 79 15.78 -0.43 -6.91
N HIS A 80 16.82 0.09 -7.51
CA HIS A 80 17.78 -0.70 -8.27
C HIS A 80 18.47 -1.75 -7.40
N GLU A 81 18.95 -1.37 -6.20
CA GLU A 81 19.52 -2.30 -5.22
C GLU A 81 18.54 -3.39 -4.80
N ALA A 82 17.25 -3.05 -4.60
CA ALA A 82 16.21 -4.04 -4.30
C ALA A 82 16.06 -5.09 -5.39
N VAL A 83 16.08 -4.66 -6.66
CA VAL A 83 15.99 -5.59 -7.81
C VAL A 83 17.22 -6.49 -7.89
N LEU A 84 18.42 -5.94 -7.69
CA LEU A 84 19.67 -6.70 -7.69
C LEU A 84 19.72 -7.73 -6.56
N LYS A 85 19.20 -7.40 -5.35
CA LYS A 85 19.12 -8.34 -4.23
C LYS A 85 18.21 -9.54 -4.51
N ILE A 86 17.15 -9.34 -5.26
CA ILE A 86 16.32 -10.46 -5.72
C ILE A 86 17.07 -11.28 -6.77
N GLN A 87 17.77 -10.63 -7.70
CA GLN A 87 18.58 -11.31 -8.70
C GLN A 87 19.64 -12.20 -8.06
N GLU A 88 20.41 -11.67 -7.10
CA GLU A 88 21.38 -12.43 -6.32
C GLU A 88 20.74 -13.67 -5.65
N GLY A 89 19.60 -13.48 -4.97
CA GLY A 89 18.91 -14.57 -4.31
C GLY A 89 18.41 -15.65 -5.28
N ILE A 90 17.95 -15.29 -6.49
CA ILE A 90 17.57 -16.28 -7.52
C ILE A 90 18.79 -17.10 -7.94
N GLU A 91 19.95 -16.46 -8.11
CA GLU A 91 21.20 -17.13 -8.47
C GLU A 91 21.69 -18.08 -7.37
N GLU A 92 21.37 -17.79 -6.10
CA GLU A 92 21.61 -18.65 -4.94
C GLU A 92 20.53 -19.74 -4.75
N GLY A 93 19.50 -19.79 -5.59
CA GLY A 93 18.41 -20.78 -5.52
C GLY A 93 17.26 -20.39 -4.59
N THR A 94 17.17 -19.14 -4.18
CA THR A 94 16.07 -18.64 -3.36
C THR A 94 14.81 -18.47 -4.21
N GLU A 95 13.67 -18.94 -3.71
CA GLU A 95 12.38 -18.87 -4.40
C GLU A 95 11.40 -17.89 -3.74
N ARG A 96 11.72 -17.39 -2.53
CA ARG A 96 10.85 -16.51 -1.73
C ARG A 96 11.60 -15.28 -1.30
N PHE A 97 10.99 -14.11 -1.48
CA PHE A 97 11.60 -12.82 -1.24
C PHE A 97 10.66 -11.90 -0.46
N LEU A 98 11.20 -11.09 0.42
CA LEU A 98 10.48 -10.07 1.17
C LEU A 98 11.17 -8.72 1.01
N LEU A 99 10.45 -7.74 0.46
CA LEU A 99 10.89 -6.34 0.44
C LEU A 99 10.15 -5.56 1.52
N GLU A 100 10.88 -5.12 2.52
CA GLU A 100 10.41 -4.19 3.55
C GLU A 100 10.72 -2.76 3.10
N MET A 101 9.74 -2.08 2.54
CA MET A 101 9.90 -0.73 1.99
C MET A 101 8.87 0.22 2.57
N ALA A 102 9.30 1.37 3.07
CA ALA A 102 8.41 2.37 3.65
C ALA A 102 7.33 2.83 2.67
N THR A 103 6.23 3.35 3.20
CA THR A 103 5.17 3.95 2.37
C THR A 103 5.72 5.16 1.61
N GLY A 104 5.35 5.30 0.33
CA GLY A 104 5.82 6.42 -0.51
C GLY A 104 7.18 6.21 -1.18
N THR A 105 7.80 5.03 -1.03
CA THR A 105 9.09 4.68 -1.66
C THR A 105 8.95 4.10 -3.07
N GLY A 106 7.74 4.04 -3.63
CA GLY A 106 7.50 3.52 -4.98
C GLY A 106 7.59 1.99 -5.08
N LYS A 107 6.98 1.27 -4.12
CA LYS A 107 6.88 -0.20 -4.14
C LYS A 107 6.34 -0.74 -5.47
N THR A 108 5.33 -0.09 -6.05
CA THR A 108 4.73 -0.52 -7.34
C THR A 108 5.72 -0.38 -8.49
N LEU A 109 6.51 0.71 -8.55
CA LEU A 109 7.56 0.86 -9.58
C LEU A 109 8.67 -0.18 -9.40
N THR A 110 9.07 -0.44 -8.16
CA THR A 110 10.05 -1.49 -7.84
C THR A 110 9.53 -2.86 -8.27
N SER A 111 8.26 -3.17 -7.98
CA SER A 111 7.65 -4.43 -8.44
C SER A 111 7.53 -4.51 -9.95
N SER A 112 7.29 -3.40 -10.66
CA SER A 112 7.31 -3.38 -12.13
C SER A 112 8.68 -3.78 -12.70
N ALA A 113 9.77 -3.28 -12.09
CA ALA A 113 11.12 -3.65 -12.49
C ALA A 113 11.42 -5.13 -12.21
N ILE A 114 10.98 -5.63 -11.05
CA ILE A 114 11.12 -7.05 -10.69
C ILE A 114 10.31 -7.94 -11.64
N ILE A 115 9.06 -7.59 -11.92
CA ILE A 115 8.22 -8.30 -12.89
C ILE A 115 8.92 -8.37 -14.25
N LYS A 116 9.39 -7.23 -14.75
CA LYS A 116 10.13 -7.17 -16.02
C LYS A 116 11.37 -8.06 -16.00
N MET A 117 12.15 -8.03 -14.91
CA MET A 117 13.33 -8.87 -14.73
C MET A 117 12.97 -10.36 -14.82
N PHE A 118 11.94 -10.81 -14.11
CA PHE A 118 11.51 -12.21 -14.11
C PHE A 118 11.02 -12.65 -15.49
N LEU A 119 10.16 -11.85 -16.13
CA LEU A 119 9.62 -12.16 -17.44
C LEU A 119 10.71 -12.21 -18.54
N ARG A 120 11.73 -11.37 -18.42
CA ARG A 120 12.77 -11.22 -19.43
C ARG A 120 13.96 -12.17 -19.24
N ASN A 121 14.41 -12.32 -17.99
CA ASN A 121 15.67 -12.96 -17.68
C ASN A 121 15.53 -14.39 -17.15
N TYR A 122 14.36 -14.77 -16.62
CA TYR A 122 14.19 -16.02 -15.87
C TYR A 122 13.10 -16.95 -16.42
N GLY A 123 12.66 -16.75 -17.65
CA GLY A 123 11.68 -17.64 -18.30
C GLY A 123 10.29 -17.65 -17.68
N VAL A 124 9.99 -16.74 -16.75
CA VAL A 124 8.65 -16.54 -16.18
C VAL A 124 7.69 -16.12 -17.30
N LYS A 125 6.57 -16.82 -17.41
CA LYS A 125 5.57 -16.56 -18.45
C LYS A 125 4.41 -15.72 -17.93
N ARG A 126 4.05 -15.91 -16.66
CA ARG A 126 2.90 -15.21 -16.08
C ARG A 126 3.09 -14.87 -14.61
N VAL A 127 2.70 -13.66 -14.26
CA VAL A 127 2.78 -13.08 -12.91
C VAL A 127 1.39 -12.83 -12.38
N LEU A 128 1.13 -13.24 -11.13
CA LEU A 128 -0.04 -12.87 -10.37
C LEU A 128 0.34 -11.77 -9.36
N PHE A 129 -0.28 -10.61 -9.47
CA PHE A 129 -0.12 -9.51 -8.54
C PHE A 129 -1.36 -9.40 -7.65
N LEU A 130 -1.20 -9.75 -6.37
CA LEU A 130 -2.28 -9.76 -5.38
C LEU A 130 -2.28 -8.46 -4.59
N VAL A 131 -3.42 -7.80 -4.55
CA VAL A 131 -3.68 -6.59 -3.78
C VAL A 131 -4.73 -6.83 -2.69
N ASP A 132 -4.74 -5.97 -1.68
CA ASP A 132 -5.64 -6.09 -0.53
C ASP A 132 -7.07 -5.61 -0.85
N ARG A 133 -7.23 -4.60 -1.73
CA ARG A 133 -8.51 -3.94 -2.03
C ARG A 133 -8.76 -3.76 -3.51
N LEU A 134 -10.05 -3.69 -3.88
CA LEU A 134 -10.47 -3.54 -5.27
C LEU A 134 -9.94 -2.27 -5.96
N GLU A 135 -9.88 -1.17 -5.23
CA GLU A 135 -9.36 0.10 -5.76
C GLU A 135 -7.90 0.00 -6.19
N LEU A 136 -7.15 -0.87 -5.51
CA LEU A 136 -5.73 -1.11 -5.81
C LEU A 136 -5.54 -1.94 -7.08
N GLU A 137 -6.53 -2.75 -7.50
CA GLU A 137 -6.47 -3.49 -8.78
C GLU A 137 -6.31 -2.51 -9.95
N THR A 138 -7.19 -1.51 -10.03
CA THR A 138 -7.17 -0.50 -11.10
C THR A 138 -5.91 0.37 -11.03
N GLN A 139 -5.47 0.73 -9.83
CA GLN A 139 -4.26 1.53 -9.64
C GLN A 139 -3.01 0.77 -10.10
N ALA A 140 -2.87 -0.49 -9.69
CA ALA A 140 -1.75 -1.34 -10.09
C ALA A 140 -1.75 -1.59 -11.60
N GLN A 141 -2.92 -1.91 -12.20
CA GLN A 141 -3.04 -2.08 -13.65
C GLN A 141 -2.64 -0.83 -14.41
N LYS A 142 -3.11 0.34 -13.96
CA LYS A 142 -2.76 1.63 -14.58
C LYS A 142 -1.26 1.88 -14.55
N GLU A 143 -0.61 1.64 -13.41
CA GLU A 143 0.83 1.84 -13.26
C GLU A 143 1.63 0.84 -14.12
N PHE A 144 1.27 -0.45 -14.11
CA PHE A 144 1.93 -1.43 -14.97
C PHE A 144 1.75 -1.11 -16.45
N ASN A 145 0.55 -0.68 -16.87
CA ASN A 145 0.31 -0.23 -18.23
C ASN A 145 1.09 1.04 -18.60
N GLU A 146 1.30 1.96 -17.66
CA GLU A 146 2.10 3.17 -17.91
C GLU A 146 3.58 2.83 -18.12
N VAL A 147 4.13 1.89 -17.36
CA VAL A 147 5.57 1.62 -17.35
C VAL A 147 5.98 0.38 -18.16
N LEU A 148 5.09 -0.58 -18.43
CA LEU A 148 5.40 -1.86 -19.07
C LEU A 148 4.56 -2.18 -20.32
N LYS A 149 3.61 -1.33 -20.73
CA LYS A 149 2.64 -1.61 -21.81
C LYS A 149 3.27 -1.97 -23.17
N ASN A 150 4.48 -1.51 -23.43
CA ASN A 150 5.16 -1.81 -24.70
C ASN A 150 5.81 -3.20 -24.68
N ASP A 151 6.03 -3.77 -23.51
CA ASP A 151 6.67 -5.07 -23.34
C ASP A 151 5.63 -6.15 -22.95
N TYR A 152 4.65 -5.82 -22.07
CA TYR A 152 3.76 -6.81 -21.46
C TYR A 152 2.32 -6.30 -21.30
N THR A 153 1.38 -7.23 -21.37
CA THR A 153 -0.05 -6.97 -21.18
C THR A 153 -0.45 -7.21 -19.74
N THR A 154 -1.18 -6.24 -19.16
CA THR A 154 -1.71 -6.32 -17.80
C THR A 154 -3.23 -6.33 -17.82
N VAL A 155 -3.84 -7.27 -17.09
CA VAL A 155 -5.30 -7.37 -16.96
C VAL A 155 -5.73 -7.49 -15.50
N ILE A 156 -6.90 -6.96 -15.18
CA ILE A 156 -7.62 -7.28 -13.94
C ILE A 156 -8.41 -8.56 -14.17
N TRP A 157 -8.17 -9.56 -13.32
CA TRP A 157 -8.75 -10.89 -13.51
C TRP A 157 -10.29 -10.87 -13.60
N LYS A 158 -11.00 -10.18 -12.70
CA LYS A 158 -12.47 -10.10 -12.70
C LYS A 158 -13.06 -9.57 -14.00
N GLU A 159 -12.37 -8.67 -14.67
CA GLU A 159 -12.81 -8.07 -15.93
C GLU A 159 -12.49 -8.96 -17.12
N ASN A 160 -11.58 -9.93 -16.94
CA ASN A 160 -11.02 -10.75 -18.01
C ASN A 160 -11.05 -12.25 -17.67
N GLU A 161 -12.05 -12.74 -16.95
CA GLU A 161 -12.15 -14.13 -16.47
C GLU A 161 -11.98 -15.19 -17.58
N LYS A 162 -12.31 -14.88 -18.82
CA LYS A 162 -12.20 -15.81 -19.97
C LYS A 162 -10.87 -15.71 -20.72
N ASN A 163 -10.17 -14.58 -20.63
CA ASN A 163 -9.01 -14.26 -21.47
C ASN A 163 -7.76 -13.89 -20.65
N TRP A 164 -7.76 -14.11 -19.33
CA TRP A 164 -6.65 -13.77 -18.45
C TRP A 164 -5.33 -14.47 -18.87
N ASN A 165 -5.43 -15.65 -19.47
CA ASN A 165 -4.28 -16.45 -19.92
C ASN A 165 -3.51 -15.84 -21.09
N ASN A 166 -4.04 -14.82 -21.75
CA ASN A 166 -3.35 -14.09 -22.82
C ASN A 166 -2.47 -12.96 -22.27
N ALA A 167 -2.60 -12.62 -20.99
CA ALA A 167 -1.81 -11.59 -20.34
C ALA A 167 -0.61 -12.18 -19.57
N GLN A 168 0.49 -11.43 -19.55
CA GLN A 168 1.66 -11.75 -18.75
C GLN A 168 1.50 -11.32 -17.28
N ILE A 169 0.72 -10.28 -17.03
CA ILE A 169 0.50 -9.74 -15.68
C ILE A 169 -0.99 -9.77 -15.38
N VAL A 170 -1.36 -10.50 -14.33
CA VAL A 170 -2.75 -10.60 -13.85
C VAL A 170 -2.84 -9.97 -12.48
N VAL A 171 -3.66 -8.95 -12.34
CA VAL A 171 -3.92 -8.24 -11.07
C VAL A 171 -5.24 -8.74 -10.48
N SER A 172 -5.26 -9.02 -9.20
CA SER A 172 -6.50 -9.41 -8.49
C SER A 172 -6.42 -9.14 -7.00
N THR A 173 -7.59 -9.02 -6.36
CA THR A 173 -7.65 -9.10 -4.90
C THR A 173 -7.61 -10.57 -4.45
N VAL A 174 -7.06 -10.79 -3.27
CA VAL A 174 -7.07 -12.13 -2.64
C VAL A 174 -8.49 -12.63 -2.43
N GLN A 175 -9.42 -11.76 -2.02
CA GLN A 175 -10.83 -12.08 -1.79
C GLN A 175 -11.53 -12.61 -3.05
N SER A 176 -11.17 -12.09 -4.22
CA SER A 176 -11.71 -12.55 -5.50
C SER A 176 -11.38 -14.01 -5.78
N PHE A 177 -10.21 -14.46 -5.35
CA PHE A 177 -9.73 -15.83 -5.51
C PHE A 177 -10.31 -16.78 -4.45
N ILE A 178 -10.43 -16.33 -3.20
CA ILE A 178 -10.98 -17.13 -2.08
C ILE A 178 -12.47 -17.44 -2.31
N SER A 179 -13.24 -16.48 -2.83
CA SER A 179 -14.66 -16.60 -3.04
C SER A 179 -15.00 -17.91 -3.77
N ASN A 180 -15.78 -18.79 -3.12
CA ASN A 180 -16.16 -20.11 -3.64
C ASN A 180 -14.97 -21.01 -4.08
N ASN A 181 -13.79 -20.83 -3.47
CA ASN A 181 -12.55 -21.52 -3.85
C ASN A 181 -12.23 -21.39 -5.35
N LYS A 182 -12.52 -20.24 -5.95
CA LYS A 182 -12.33 -19.99 -7.40
C LYS A 182 -10.91 -20.33 -7.85
N TYR A 183 -9.89 -20.02 -7.02
CA TYR A 183 -8.49 -20.30 -7.36
C TYR A 183 -8.23 -21.79 -7.68
N LYS A 184 -8.86 -22.73 -6.95
CA LYS A 184 -8.70 -24.18 -7.22
C LYS A 184 -9.53 -24.68 -8.41
N ARG A 185 -10.62 -23.96 -8.75
CA ARG A 185 -11.55 -24.39 -9.81
C ARG A 185 -11.17 -23.88 -11.16
N ILE A 186 -10.51 -22.71 -11.23
CA ILE A 186 -10.23 -21.99 -12.47
C ILE A 186 -8.75 -22.14 -12.84
N PHE A 187 -7.86 -22.19 -11.85
CA PHE A 187 -6.43 -22.17 -12.07
C PHE A 187 -5.76 -23.50 -11.70
N LYS A 188 -4.68 -23.80 -12.41
CA LYS A 188 -3.73 -24.85 -12.04
C LYS A 188 -2.63 -24.25 -11.16
N PRO A 189 -1.99 -25.04 -10.28
CA PRO A 189 -0.85 -24.59 -9.50
C PRO A 189 0.30 -23.96 -10.30
N SER A 190 0.45 -24.37 -11.57
CA SER A 190 1.48 -23.91 -12.50
C SER A 190 1.06 -22.74 -13.40
N ASP A 191 -0.13 -22.16 -13.22
CA ASP A 191 -0.59 -21.08 -14.09
C ASP A 191 0.14 -19.75 -13.86
N PHE A 192 0.75 -19.58 -12.69
CA PHE A 192 1.54 -18.41 -12.34
C PHE A 192 2.93 -18.82 -11.86
N ASP A 193 3.96 -18.31 -12.53
CA ASP A 193 5.37 -18.61 -12.24
C ASP A 193 5.94 -17.66 -11.18
N LEU A 194 5.29 -16.52 -10.96
CA LEU A 194 5.60 -15.54 -9.92
C LEU A 194 4.30 -15.05 -9.29
N VAL A 195 4.22 -15.09 -7.97
CA VAL A 195 3.12 -14.50 -7.20
C VAL A 195 3.67 -13.40 -6.32
N ILE A 196 3.18 -12.18 -6.52
CA ILE A 196 3.54 -11.00 -5.75
C ILE A 196 2.36 -10.64 -4.85
N SER A 197 2.62 -10.42 -3.57
CA SER A 197 1.61 -9.92 -2.62
C SER A 197 1.99 -8.52 -2.19
N ASP A 198 1.20 -7.54 -2.59
CA ASP A 198 1.27 -6.20 -2.02
C ASP A 198 0.61 -6.20 -0.64
N GLU A 199 1.13 -5.37 0.26
CA GLU A 199 0.79 -5.36 1.69
C GLU A 199 0.81 -6.78 2.29
N ALA A 200 1.93 -7.48 2.08
CA ALA A 200 2.11 -8.90 2.38
C ALA A 200 1.73 -9.29 3.82
N HIS A 201 1.86 -8.37 4.79
CA HIS A 201 1.45 -8.58 6.18
C HIS A 201 -0.06 -8.80 6.37
N ARG A 202 -0.90 -8.36 5.41
CA ARG A 202 -2.36 -8.57 5.40
C ARG A 202 -2.76 -9.84 4.66
N SER A 203 -1.98 -10.23 3.68
CA SER A 203 -2.27 -11.39 2.82
C SER A 203 -1.95 -12.73 3.47
N LEU A 204 -1.50 -12.75 4.73
CA LEU A 204 -1.01 -13.94 5.42
C LEU A 204 -2.03 -14.63 6.30
N GLY A 205 -3.23 -14.10 6.41
CA GLY A 205 -4.28 -14.78 7.12
C GLY A 205 -4.62 -16.16 6.52
N ARG A 206 -5.21 -17.07 7.32
CA ARG A 206 -5.39 -18.48 6.96
C ARG A 206 -5.93 -18.73 5.56
N LYS A 207 -6.93 -17.95 5.12
CA LYS A 207 -7.57 -18.14 3.81
C LYS A 207 -6.71 -17.54 2.69
N SER A 208 -6.15 -16.35 2.90
CA SER A 208 -5.30 -15.67 1.93
C SER A 208 -4.01 -16.43 1.65
N ARG A 209 -3.40 -16.99 2.70
CA ARG A 209 -2.22 -17.84 2.58
C ARG A 209 -2.47 -19.06 1.69
N ARG A 210 -3.66 -19.68 1.76
CA ARG A 210 -4.00 -20.81 0.90
C ARG A 210 -3.95 -20.47 -0.59
N VAL A 211 -4.38 -19.28 -0.98
CA VAL A 211 -4.27 -18.80 -2.37
C VAL A 211 -2.81 -18.62 -2.73
N PHE A 212 -2.06 -17.96 -1.86
CA PHE A 212 -0.65 -17.68 -2.08
C PHE A 212 0.19 -18.94 -2.21
N GLU A 213 -0.04 -19.95 -1.36
CA GLU A 213 0.69 -21.23 -1.36
C GLU A 213 0.19 -22.20 -2.44
N TYR A 214 -0.99 -21.98 -3.02
CA TYR A 214 -1.54 -22.84 -4.05
C TYR A 214 -0.68 -22.87 -5.31
N PHE A 215 -0.15 -21.73 -5.72
CA PHE A 215 0.69 -21.62 -6.89
C PHE A 215 2.13 -22.00 -6.56
N VAL A 216 2.79 -22.74 -7.44
CA VAL A 216 4.15 -23.27 -7.20
C VAL A 216 5.28 -22.33 -7.60
N GLY A 217 4.99 -21.18 -8.22
CA GLY A 217 5.99 -20.20 -8.67
C GLY A 217 6.74 -19.47 -7.56
N PHE A 218 7.64 -18.58 -7.95
CA PHE A 218 8.34 -17.66 -7.06
C PHE A 218 7.36 -16.84 -6.23
N LYS A 219 7.77 -16.45 -5.03
CA LYS A 219 6.96 -15.66 -4.09
C LYS A 219 7.66 -14.37 -3.73
N LEU A 220 6.97 -13.24 -3.89
CA LEU A 220 7.47 -11.94 -3.47
C LEU A 220 6.45 -11.24 -2.58
N GLY A 221 6.87 -10.82 -1.40
CA GLY A 221 6.12 -9.97 -0.50
C GLY A 221 6.62 -8.53 -0.55
N LEU A 222 5.69 -7.58 -0.65
CA LEU A 222 5.94 -6.15 -0.51
C LEU A 222 5.21 -5.64 0.72
N THR A 223 5.89 -5.00 1.64
CA THR A 223 5.24 -4.41 2.83
C THR A 223 6.07 -3.29 3.42
N ALA A 224 5.40 -2.33 4.07
CA ALA A 224 6.07 -1.34 4.92
C ALA A 224 6.12 -1.79 6.39
N THR A 225 5.34 -2.81 6.76
CA THR A 225 5.09 -3.19 8.15
C THR A 225 4.97 -4.70 8.29
N PRO A 226 6.09 -5.44 8.11
CA PRO A 226 6.06 -6.89 8.29
C PRO A 226 5.66 -7.25 9.73
N LYS A 227 4.85 -8.29 9.88
CA LYS A 227 4.49 -8.85 11.19
C LYS A 227 5.58 -9.84 11.61
N ASP A 228 6.17 -9.60 12.77
CA ASP A 228 7.24 -10.43 13.35
C ASP A 228 6.75 -11.02 14.68
N TYR A 229 6.07 -12.14 14.59
CA TYR A 229 5.50 -12.84 15.74
C TYR A 229 6.54 -13.71 16.49
N LEU A 230 7.73 -13.84 15.94
CA LEU A 230 8.79 -14.68 16.50
C LEU A 230 9.89 -13.90 17.23
N LYS A 231 9.94 -12.57 17.05
CA LYS A 231 11.02 -11.70 17.53
C LYS A 231 11.35 -11.80 19.03
N SER A 232 10.36 -12.07 19.88
CA SER A 232 10.51 -12.04 21.35
C SER A 232 10.22 -13.38 22.02
N ILE A 233 10.19 -14.48 21.27
CA ILE A 233 9.74 -15.76 21.77
C ILE A 233 10.91 -16.67 22.08
N ASN A 234 10.91 -17.23 23.31
CA ASN A 234 11.70 -18.40 23.61
C ASN A 234 11.04 -19.63 22.96
N VAL A 235 11.48 -19.96 21.75
CA VAL A 235 10.95 -21.05 20.92
C VAL A 235 10.95 -22.39 21.68
N ALA A 236 12.00 -22.66 22.47
CA ALA A 236 12.08 -23.89 23.28
C ALA A 236 10.97 -23.95 24.35
N GLY A 237 10.71 -22.84 25.05
CA GLY A 237 9.66 -22.79 26.06
C GLY A 237 8.23 -22.86 25.52
N LEU A 238 7.99 -22.45 24.28
CA LEU A 238 6.69 -22.60 23.61
C LEU A 238 6.45 -24.02 23.10
N THR A 239 7.48 -24.65 22.55
CA THR A 239 7.40 -26.03 22.05
C THR A 239 7.05 -27.01 23.17
N GLU A 240 7.48 -26.73 24.41
CA GLU A 240 7.12 -27.56 25.58
C GLU A 240 5.70 -27.34 26.08
N LYS A 241 5.15 -26.10 25.94
CA LYS A 241 3.85 -25.73 26.50
C LYS A 241 2.69 -25.94 25.52
N ASP A 242 2.84 -25.49 24.28
CA ASP A 242 1.82 -25.63 23.22
C ASP A 242 2.45 -25.57 21.81
N PRO A 243 2.73 -26.75 21.20
CA PRO A 243 3.24 -26.82 19.84
C PRO A 243 2.36 -26.13 18.79
N ARG A 244 1.03 -26.13 18.99
CA ARG A 244 0.09 -25.52 18.06
C ARG A 244 0.17 -24.01 18.06
N GLU A 245 0.49 -23.39 19.20
CA GLU A 245 0.67 -21.95 19.30
C GLU A 245 1.94 -21.50 18.52
N LEU A 246 3.01 -22.27 18.57
CA LEU A 246 4.20 -21.98 17.77
C LEU A 246 3.89 -22.07 16.26
N GLU A 247 3.23 -23.14 15.83
CA GLU A 247 2.81 -23.30 14.43
C GLU A 247 1.90 -22.16 13.99
N ARG A 248 0.93 -21.75 14.81
CA ARG A 248 0.05 -20.64 14.54
C ARG A 248 0.82 -19.33 14.34
N ARG A 249 1.78 -19.02 15.22
CA ARG A 249 2.61 -17.83 15.11
C ARG A 249 3.51 -17.85 13.88
N MET A 250 4.12 -18.99 13.57
CA MET A 250 4.90 -19.17 12.34
C MET A 250 4.06 -18.97 11.08
N MET A 251 2.79 -19.40 11.11
CA MET A 251 1.87 -19.19 10.00
C MET A 251 1.50 -17.73 9.79
N LEU A 252 1.46 -16.92 10.84
CA LEU A 252 1.10 -15.50 10.79
C LEU A 252 2.32 -14.59 10.61
N ASP A 253 3.51 -15.14 10.75
CA ASP A 253 4.76 -14.38 10.65
C ASP A 253 5.12 -14.09 9.20
N THR A 254 5.34 -12.80 8.89
CA THR A 254 5.66 -12.36 7.54
C THR A 254 7.02 -12.86 7.08
N TYR A 255 8.04 -12.77 7.92
CA TYR A 255 9.40 -13.18 7.56
C TYR A 255 9.48 -14.67 7.25
N THR A 256 8.90 -15.49 8.12
CA THR A 256 8.84 -16.96 7.92
C THR A 256 8.12 -17.35 6.64
N THR A 257 7.02 -16.67 6.31
CA THR A 257 6.24 -16.95 5.08
C THR A 257 7.07 -16.72 3.83
N PHE A 258 7.95 -15.74 3.85
CA PHE A 258 8.83 -15.43 2.71
C PHE A 258 10.24 -16.03 2.87
N GLY A 259 10.43 -17.02 3.74
CA GLY A 259 11.69 -17.72 3.91
C GLY A 259 12.82 -16.87 4.52
N CYS A 260 12.46 -15.76 5.16
CA CYS A 260 13.39 -14.86 5.81
C CYS A 260 13.50 -15.15 7.30
N LYS A 261 14.64 -14.83 7.91
CA LYS A 261 14.78 -14.82 9.36
C LYS A 261 14.06 -13.63 9.95
N SER A 262 13.59 -13.76 11.22
CA SER A 262 12.97 -12.67 11.97
C SER A 262 13.81 -11.38 11.89
N GLY A 263 13.19 -10.30 11.41
CA GLY A 263 13.85 -9.00 11.26
C GLY A 263 14.85 -8.86 10.11
N GLU A 264 15.09 -9.90 9.29
CA GLU A 264 16.03 -9.89 8.17
C GLU A 264 15.32 -10.14 6.83
N PRO A 265 14.65 -9.12 6.24
CA PRO A 265 14.04 -9.26 4.91
C PRO A 265 15.10 -9.38 3.81
N THR A 266 14.73 -9.82 2.62
CA THR A 266 15.63 -9.83 1.45
C THR A 266 16.19 -8.44 1.16
N PHE A 267 15.37 -7.41 1.33
CA PHE A 267 15.80 -6.01 1.20
C PHE A 267 14.98 -5.12 2.13
N ARG A 268 15.64 -4.12 2.73
CA ARG A 268 14.98 -3.13 3.59
C ARG A 268 15.31 -1.72 3.13
N TYR A 269 14.27 -0.88 3.07
CA TYR A 269 14.40 0.57 2.89
C TYR A 269 13.39 1.28 3.80
N SER A 270 13.87 1.78 4.91
CA SER A 270 13.05 2.35 5.98
C SER A 270 12.63 3.80 5.66
N LEU A 271 11.69 4.32 6.47
CA LEU A 271 11.34 5.75 6.44
C LEU A 271 12.58 6.64 6.69
N LEU A 272 13.44 6.24 7.62
CA LEU A 272 14.65 7.00 7.94
C LEU A 272 15.63 7.06 6.76
N ASP A 273 15.79 5.94 6.04
CA ASP A 273 16.61 5.89 4.84
C ASP A 273 16.04 6.84 3.76
N GLY A 274 14.72 6.79 3.54
CA GLY A 274 14.04 7.68 2.60
C GLY A 274 14.15 9.17 2.96
N VAL A 275 14.18 9.49 4.25
CA VAL A 275 14.39 10.86 4.72
C VAL A 275 15.85 11.29 4.54
N LYS A 276 16.82 10.43 4.86
CA LYS A 276 18.25 10.69 4.64
C LYS A 276 18.57 10.95 3.17
N ASP A 277 17.99 10.14 2.30
CA ASP A 277 18.18 10.24 0.85
C ASP A 277 17.35 11.40 0.23
N GLY A 278 16.52 12.08 1.02
CA GLY A 278 15.71 13.22 0.56
C GLY A 278 14.49 12.87 -0.28
N TYR A 279 14.08 11.60 -0.34
CA TYR A 279 12.88 11.14 -1.06
C TYR A 279 11.60 11.23 -0.23
N LEU A 280 11.74 11.17 1.09
CA LEU A 280 10.63 11.29 2.04
C LEU A 280 10.89 12.43 3.02
N ILE A 281 9.82 12.91 3.65
CA ILE A 281 9.91 13.89 4.75
C ILE A 281 9.67 13.20 6.08
N ASN A 282 10.32 13.68 7.14
CA ASN A 282 10.02 13.25 8.49
C ASN A 282 8.81 14.05 9.00
N PRO A 283 7.64 13.43 9.21
CA PRO A 283 6.47 14.15 9.69
C PRO A 283 6.69 14.63 11.13
N PHE A 284 6.34 15.87 11.37
CA PHE A 284 6.26 16.39 12.74
C PHE A 284 5.05 15.78 13.45
N VAL A 285 5.26 15.21 14.63
CA VAL A 285 4.20 14.60 15.43
C VAL A 285 3.85 15.53 16.58
N TYR A 286 2.60 15.95 16.62
CA TYR A 286 2.02 16.69 17.73
C TYR A 286 1.14 15.74 18.54
N ASP A 287 1.48 15.54 19.81
CA ASP A 287 0.68 14.72 20.73
C ASP A 287 -0.42 15.59 21.34
N ALA A 288 -1.65 15.39 20.89
CA ALA A 288 -2.83 16.13 21.30
C ALA A 288 -3.68 15.35 22.32
N ARG A 289 -3.08 14.43 23.08
CA ARG A 289 -3.80 13.70 24.13
C ARG A 289 -4.37 14.68 25.15
N THR A 290 -5.63 14.48 25.50
CA THR A 290 -6.32 15.21 26.57
C THR A 290 -6.33 14.35 27.84
N ASP A 291 -6.61 14.95 29.00
CA ASP A 291 -6.77 14.19 30.25
C ASP A 291 -7.84 13.10 30.11
N ILE A 292 -8.90 13.37 29.34
CA ILE A 292 -9.98 12.42 29.04
C ILE A 292 -9.42 11.19 28.28
N THR A 293 -8.53 11.39 27.27
CA THR A 293 -7.94 10.28 26.53
C THR A 293 -6.96 9.47 27.38
N THR A 294 -6.24 10.13 28.27
CA THR A 294 -5.29 9.46 29.17
C THR A 294 -6.03 8.62 30.21
N GLU A 295 -7.12 9.13 30.78
CA GLU A 295 -7.97 8.41 31.73
C GLU A 295 -8.63 7.18 31.11
N LEU A 296 -9.20 7.33 29.89
CA LEU A 296 -9.78 6.22 29.14
C LEU A 296 -8.77 5.12 28.80
N LEU A 297 -7.54 5.48 28.43
CA LEU A 297 -6.47 4.51 28.17
C LEU A 297 -5.99 3.81 29.44
N SER A 298 -6.06 4.47 30.60
CA SER A 298 -5.67 3.88 31.89
C SER A 298 -6.73 2.91 32.45
N GLU A 299 -8.02 3.17 32.19
CA GLU A 299 -9.13 2.37 32.70
C GLU A 299 -9.38 1.09 31.87
N THR A 300 -9.09 1.10 30.57
CA THR A 300 -9.47 -0.01 29.66
C THR A 300 -8.40 -1.10 29.53
N GLY A 301 -7.18 -0.90 30.04
CA GLY A 301 -6.10 -1.88 29.90
C GLY A 301 -5.71 -2.15 28.44
N TYR A 302 -4.44 -2.41 28.18
CA TYR A 302 -3.97 -2.74 26.83
C TYR A 302 -4.32 -4.19 26.50
N ILE A 303 -5.34 -4.42 25.70
CA ILE A 303 -5.56 -5.70 25.05
C ILE A 303 -5.22 -5.51 23.57
N PHE A 304 -4.22 -6.23 23.08
CA PHE A 304 -3.89 -6.29 21.67
C PHE A 304 -4.86 -7.26 21.00
N GLU A 305 -5.73 -6.74 20.15
CA GLU A 305 -6.59 -7.54 19.31
C GLU A 305 -6.20 -7.40 17.85
N ASP A 306 -6.07 -8.54 17.20
CA ASP A 306 -5.94 -8.66 15.76
C ASP A 306 -7.31 -9.03 15.21
N THR A 307 -7.82 -8.29 14.25
CA THR A 307 -9.10 -8.59 13.60
C THR A 307 -9.01 -9.90 12.82
N ASP A 308 -10.02 -10.74 12.98
CA ASP A 308 -10.24 -11.95 12.18
C ASP A 308 -10.35 -11.59 10.68
N GLU A 309 -9.85 -12.45 9.83
CA GLU A 309 -9.85 -12.31 8.38
C GLU A 309 -11.23 -12.25 7.72
N ASP A 310 -12.27 -12.63 8.42
CA ASP A 310 -13.65 -12.54 7.97
C ASP A 310 -14.30 -11.19 8.33
N GLY A 311 -13.54 -10.26 8.95
CA GLY A 311 -14.07 -8.96 9.40
C GLY A 311 -14.95 -9.07 10.65
N ASN A 312 -14.90 -10.20 11.37
CA ASN A 312 -15.60 -10.40 12.62
C ASN A 312 -14.67 -10.10 13.79
N ASP A 313 -15.03 -9.13 14.58
CA ASP A 313 -14.35 -8.73 15.81
C ASP A 313 -14.57 -9.80 16.89
N ILE A 314 -13.56 -10.58 17.22
CA ILE A 314 -13.70 -11.73 18.17
C ILE A 314 -13.70 -11.30 19.65
N GLU A 315 -13.21 -10.12 20.02
CA GLU A 315 -13.23 -9.63 21.42
C GLU A 315 -13.75 -8.19 21.61
N GLU A 316 -14.45 -7.64 20.63
CA GLU A 316 -14.89 -6.24 20.63
C GLU A 316 -15.99 -5.87 21.64
N THR A 317 -16.58 -6.80 22.38
CA THR A 317 -17.87 -6.56 23.02
C THR A 317 -17.76 -5.71 24.29
N PHE A 318 -16.62 -5.65 24.98
CA PHE A 318 -16.49 -4.92 26.24
C PHE A 318 -15.90 -3.53 26.12
N THR A 319 -14.92 -3.32 25.25
CA THR A 319 -14.20 -2.04 25.06
C THR A 319 -14.95 -1.06 24.15
N LYS A 320 -15.70 -1.54 23.18
CA LYS A 320 -16.35 -0.72 22.16
C LYS A 320 -17.51 0.13 22.71
N LYS A 321 -18.33 -0.41 23.58
CA LYS A 321 -19.52 0.31 24.11
C LYS A 321 -19.19 1.44 25.05
N ASP A 322 -18.19 1.30 25.90
CA ASP A 322 -17.80 2.33 26.87
C ASP A 322 -16.90 3.38 26.22
N PHE A 323 -16.05 2.96 25.29
CA PHE A 323 -15.24 3.82 24.45
C PHE A 323 -16.14 4.68 23.54
N GLU A 324 -17.17 4.08 22.90
CA GLU A 324 -18.15 4.79 22.10
C GLU A 324 -18.89 5.85 22.89
N LYS A 325 -19.32 5.61 24.12
CA LYS A 325 -20.06 6.58 24.93
C LYS A 325 -19.26 7.82 25.31
N LYS A 326 -17.99 7.65 25.69
CA LYS A 326 -17.11 8.76 26.13
C LYS A 326 -16.49 9.52 24.94
N PHE A 327 -16.09 8.81 23.87
CA PHE A 327 -15.51 9.41 22.64
C PHE A 327 -16.52 10.14 21.76
N PHE A 328 -17.81 9.80 21.85
CA PHE A 328 -18.85 10.41 21.03
C PHE A 328 -19.57 11.58 21.71
N SER A 329 -19.09 12.04 22.88
CA SER A 329 -19.64 13.29 23.43
C SER A 329 -19.37 14.44 22.46
N GLU A 330 -20.33 15.31 22.29
CA GLU A 330 -20.18 16.46 21.39
C GLU A 330 -19.05 17.37 21.84
N GLU A 331 -18.89 17.58 23.12
CA GLU A 331 -17.84 18.40 23.73
C GLU A 331 -16.45 17.86 23.41
N THR A 332 -16.22 16.52 23.54
CA THR A 332 -14.95 15.89 23.22
C THR A 332 -14.63 16.05 21.73
N ASN A 333 -15.61 15.84 20.86
CA ASN A 333 -15.41 15.98 19.42
C ASN A 333 -15.13 17.43 19.01
N ARG A 334 -15.82 18.40 19.63
CA ARG A 334 -15.53 19.83 19.42
C ARG A 334 -14.11 20.17 19.87
N LYS A 335 -13.67 19.65 21.02
CA LYS A 335 -12.30 19.85 21.50
C LYS A 335 -11.24 19.24 20.58
N PHE A 336 -11.49 18.05 20.02
CA PHE A 336 -10.61 17.44 19.02
C PHE A 336 -10.51 18.32 17.76
N CYS A 337 -11.64 18.79 17.23
CA CYS A 337 -11.67 19.66 16.05
C CYS A 337 -10.97 21.00 16.32
N GLU A 338 -11.23 21.63 17.47
CA GLU A 338 -10.57 22.87 17.89
C GLU A 338 -9.05 22.70 17.98
N THR A 339 -8.60 21.63 18.68
CA THR A 339 -7.18 21.33 18.82
C THR A 339 -6.52 21.07 17.49
N PHE A 340 -7.20 20.33 16.58
CA PHE A 340 -6.71 20.11 15.23
C PHE A 340 -6.59 21.43 14.46
N LEU A 341 -7.65 22.23 14.39
CA LEU A 341 -7.66 23.48 13.63
C LEU A 341 -6.61 24.49 14.14
N SER A 342 -6.37 24.52 15.45
CA SER A 342 -5.39 25.42 16.07
C SER A 342 -3.95 25.02 15.76
N ASN A 343 -3.66 23.73 15.50
CA ASN A 343 -2.31 23.21 15.29
C ASN A 343 -2.05 22.80 13.84
N ALA A 344 -3.08 22.77 12.99
CA ALA A 344 -2.93 22.35 11.62
C ALA A 344 -2.05 23.31 10.80
N ARG A 345 -1.14 22.76 10.03
CA ARG A 345 -0.35 23.53 9.07
C ARG A 345 -1.25 24.12 8.01
N LYS A 346 -0.97 25.36 7.69
CA LYS A 346 -1.68 26.11 6.65
C LYS A 346 -1.03 25.91 5.29
N ASP A 347 -1.86 25.94 4.27
CA ASP A 347 -1.43 26.00 2.89
C ASP A 347 -0.60 27.29 2.66
N PRO A 348 0.63 27.19 2.11
CA PRO A 348 1.55 28.31 2.03
C PRO A 348 1.07 29.45 1.12
N TYR A 349 0.16 29.17 0.20
CA TYR A 349 -0.32 30.15 -0.78
C TYR A 349 -1.71 30.68 -0.48
N THR A 350 -2.60 29.82 0.00
CA THR A 350 -3.98 30.27 0.34
C THR A 350 -4.09 30.78 1.78
N GLY A 351 -3.15 30.43 2.65
CA GLY A 351 -3.21 30.74 4.08
C GLY A 351 -4.29 29.99 4.87
N GLU A 352 -5.07 29.14 4.20
CA GLU A 352 -6.09 28.30 4.80
C GLU A 352 -5.50 27.02 5.40
N ILE A 353 -6.32 26.28 6.14
CA ILE A 353 -5.93 24.94 6.58
C ILE A 353 -5.44 24.14 5.39
N GLY A 354 -4.24 23.59 5.48
CA GLY A 354 -3.67 22.73 4.44
C GLY A 354 -4.48 21.47 4.24
N LYS A 355 -4.36 20.83 3.08
CA LYS A 355 -5.03 19.57 2.80
C LYS A 355 -4.78 18.56 3.91
N SER A 356 -5.84 17.96 4.41
CA SER A 356 -5.81 17.20 5.66
C SER A 356 -6.61 15.90 5.55
N LEU A 357 -6.11 14.85 6.22
CA LEU A 357 -6.85 13.60 6.46
C LEU A 357 -7.14 13.46 7.94
N ILE A 358 -8.38 13.11 8.28
CA ILE A 358 -8.79 12.80 9.65
C ILE A 358 -9.31 11.37 9.69
N PHE A 359 -8.67 10.53 10.51
CA PHE A 359 -9.07 9.15 10.75
C PHE A 359 -9.96 9.03 11.96
N CYS A 360 -11.17 8.51 11.77
CA CYS A 360 -12.20 8.33 12.80
C CYS A 360 -12.42 6.85 13.15
N VAL A 361 -13.05 6.59 14.30
CA VAL A 361 -13.35 5.24 14.79
C VAL A 361 -14.43 4.56 13.94
N SER A 362 -15.49 5.29 13.57
CA SER A 362 -16.66 4.78 12.89
C SER A 362 -17.24 5.79 11.91
N GLN A 363 -18.16 5.34 11.05
CA GLN A 363 -18.85 6.23 10.10
C GLN A 363 -19.66 7.32 10.83
N LYS A 364 -20.33 6.98 11.93
CA LYS A 364 -21.08 7.95 12.75
C LYS A 364 -20.15 9.02 13.34
N HIS A 365 -18.97 8.60 13.81
CA HIS A 365 -17.95 9.54 14.29
C HIS A 365 -17.47 10.44 13.14
N ALA A 366 -17.17 9.88 11.98
CA ALA A 366 -16.76 10.65 10.80
C ALA A 366 -17.83 11.69 10.40
N THR A 367 -19.12 11.33 10.42
CA THR A 367 -20.23 12.27 10.15
C THR A 367 -20.20 13.42 11.15
N LYS A 368 -20.07 13.12 12.45
CA LYS A 368 -20.07 14.15 13.51
C LYS A 368 -18.87 15.09 13.40
N ILE A 369 -17.67 14.55 13.20
CA ILE A 369 -16.45 15.36 12.99
C ILE A 369 -16.59 16.25 11.76
N THR A 370 -17.11 15.69 10.64
CA THR A 370 -17.35 16.46 9.42
C THR A 370 -18.30 17.63 9.65
N GLN A 371 -19.40 17.40 10.37
CA GLN A 371 -20.36 18.46 10.72
C GLN A 371 -19.68 19.56 11.55
N ILE A 372 -19.00 19.20 12.63
CA ILE A 372 -18.35 20.17 13.52
C ILE A 372 -17.29 21.00 12.78
N LEU A 373 -16.49 20.38 11.91
CA LEU A 373 -15.50 21.09 11.10
C LEU A 373 -16.13 22.07 10.13
N ASN A 374 -17.28 21.73 9.53
CA ASN A 374 -17.99 22.65 8.65
C ASN A 374 -18.64 23.80 9.45
N GLU A 375 -19.10 23.57 10.69
CA GLU A 375 -19.55 24.64 11.59
C GLU A 375 -18.41 25.63 11.89
N TYR A 376 -17.23 25.14 12.27
CA TYR A 376 -16.05 26.00 12.46
C TYR A 376 -15.62 26.73 11.19
N ALA A 377 -15.80 26.12 10.02
CA ALA A 377 -15.46 26.75 8.75
C ALA A 377 -16.31 27.98 8.44
N LEU A 378 -17.58 28.02 8.90
CA LEU A 378 -18.45 29.19 8.75
C LEU A 378 -17.92 30.39 9.56
N GLU A 379 -17.29 30.12 10.71
CA GLU A 379 -16.69 31.15 11.55
C GLU A 379 -15.31 31.59 11.03
N LEU A 380 -14.47 30.62 10.62
CA LEU A 380 -13.11 30.87 10.16
C LEU A 380 -13.04 31.50 8.77
N TYR A 381 -13.98 31.15 7.90
CA TYR A 381 -14.02 31.53 6.47
C TYR A 381 -15.42 31.96 6.06
N PRO A 382 -15.95 33.10 6.54
CA PRO A 382 -17.30 33.54 6.25
C PRO A 382 -17.59 33.59 4.75
N ASN A 383 -18.72 33.02 4.35
CA ASN A 383 -19.23 32.98 2.96
C ASN A 383 -18.39 32.18 1.94
N LYS A 384 -17.32 31.48 2.37
CA LYS A 384 -16.47 30.72 1.45
C LYS A 384 -16.94 29.27 1.26
N TYR A 385 -17.30 28.61 2.36
CA TYR A 385 -17.67 27.19 2.35
C TYR A 385 -19.15 26.99 2.63
N GLN A 386 -19.76 26.04 1.88
CA GLN A 386 -21.16 25.65 2.01
C GLN A 386 -21.24 24.16 2.41
N SER A 387 -20.68 23.81 3.58
CA SER A 387 -20.55 22.43 4.06
C SER A 387 -19.61 21.55 3.20
N ASP A 388 -18.67 22.16 2.52
CA ASP A 388 -17.68 21.52 1.64
C ASP A 388 -16.22 21.77 2.07
N PHE A 389 -16.02 22.42 3.23
CA PHE A 389 -14.69 22.54 3.86
C PHE A 389 -14.15 21.19 4.29
N ALA A 390 -14.98 20.40 4.96
CA ALA A 390 -14.70 19.01 5.33
C ALA A 390 -15.76 18.10 4.69
N VAL A 391 -15.33 16.95 4.16
CA VAL A 391 -16.20 15.94 3.58
C VAL A 391 -15.92 14.56 4.16
N GLN A 392 -16.99 13.78 4.35
CA GLN A 392 -16.87 12.40 4.76
C GLN A 392 -16.55 11.51 3.55
N VAL A 393 -15.44 10.76 3.63
CA VAL A 393 -15.00 9.81 2.60
C VAL A 393 -14.92 8.42 3.23
N THR A 394 -16.05 7.71 3.17
CA THR A 394 -16.20 6.37 3.75
C THR A 394 -16.96 5.47 2.79
N SER A 395 -16.88 4.15 2.98
CA SER A 395 -17.53 3.15 2.11
C SER A 395 -19.07 3.30 2.02
N SER A 396 -19.72 3.97 2.97
CA SER A 396 -21.16 4.24 2.95
C SER A 396 -21.55 5.47 2.11
N VAL A 397 -20.59 6.31 1.73
CA VAL A 397 -20.84 7.52 0.95
C VAL A 397 -20.75 7.19 -0.54
N MET A 398 -21.82 7.48 -1.27
CA MET A 398 -21.86 7.28 -2.72
C MET A 398 -20.77 8.12 -3.41
N GLY A 399 -20.00 7.52 -4.32
CA GLY A 399 -18.94 8.22 -5.04
C GLY A 399 -17.66 8.47 -4.22
N SER A 400 -17.53 7.90 -3.02
CA SER A 400 -16.38 8.12 -2.15
C SER A 400 -15.04 7.76 -2.80
N GLN A 401 -15.00 6.78 -3.70
CA GLN A 401 -13.83 6.44 -4.49
C GLN A 401 -13.42 7.60 -5.42
N GLN A 402 -14.39 8.18 -6.14
CA GLN A 402 -14.11 9.34 -6.98
C GLN A 402 -13.67 10.54 -6.15
N MET A 403 -14.28 10.75 -4.97
CA MET A 403 -13.87 11.81 -4.05
C MET A 403 -12.40 11.68 -3.61
N THR A 404 -11.87 10.45 -3.42
CA THR A 404 -10.45 10.26 -3.10
C THR A 404 -9.55 10.70 -4.25
N ILE A 405 -9.94 10.39 -5.49
CA ILE A 405 -9.21 10.78 -6.70
C ILE A 405 -9.25 12.30 -6.88
N ASP A 406 -10.42 12.89 -6.75
CA ASP A 406 -10.63 14.32 -6.91
C ASP A 406 -9.87 15.13 -5.86
N PHE A 407 -9.80 14.62 -4.61
CA PHE A 407 -9.01 15.25 -3.56
C PHE A 407 -7.51 15.18 -3.86
N ALA A 408 -7.01 14.05 -4.32
CA ALA A 408 -5.60 13.91 -4.73
C ALA A 408 -5.26 14.84 -5.91
N ASN A 409 -6.18 14.98 -6.87
CA ASN A 409 -6.02 15.79 -8.09
C ASN A 409 -6.36 17.28 -7.89
N ASN A 410 -6.68 17.71 -6.67
CA ASN A 410 -7.04 19.10 -6.36
C ASN A 410 -8.34 19.61 -7.05
N THR A 411 -9.30 18.71 -7.28
CA THR A 411 -10.56 19.04 -7.97
C THR A 411 -11.81 18.85 -7.11
N LEU A 412 -11.68 18.34 -5.88
CA LEU A 412 -12.84 18.01 -5.03
C LEU A 412 -13.62 19.28 -4.63
N ASN A 413 -14.88 19.31 -5.03
CA ASN A 413 -15.81 20.45 -4.88
C ASN A 413 -15.34 21.76 -5.54
N GLY A 414 -14.45 21.64 -6.55
CA GLY A 414 -13.86 22.78 -7.24
C GLY A 414 -12.49 23.17 -6.68
N PHE A 415 -12.06 24.38 -7.02
CA PHE A 415 -10.74 24.88 -6.69
C PHE A 415 -10.78 25.97 -5.63
N SER A 416 -9.79 25.98 -4.75
CA SER A 416 -9.37 27.16 -4.00
C SER A 416 -8.09 27.67 -4.65
N THR A 417 -8.08 28.95 -5.07
CA THR A 417 -6.96 29.58 -5.73
C THR A 417 -6.55 30.83 -4.97
N SER A 418 -5.27 31.06 -4.85
CA SER A 418 -4.73 32.38 -4.45
C SER A 418 -4.38 33.22 -5.66
N ASN A 419 -4.12 32.58 -6.81
CA ASN A 419 -3.79 33.20 -8.08
C ASN A 419 -3.96 32.20 -9.26
N GLU A 420 -3.66 32.65 -10.48
CA GLU A 420 -3.80 31.85 -11.71
C GLU A 420 -2.91 30.59 -11.72
N TYR A 421 -1.82 30.61 -10.98
CA TYR A 421 -0.73 29.62 -11.06
C TYR A 421 -0.81 28.52 -10.00
N TYR A 422 -1.55 28.74 -8.90
CA TYR A 422 -1.69 27.75 -7.85
C TYR A 422 -3.14 27.34 -7.65
N ARG A 423 -3.39 26.04 -7.79
CA ARG A 423 -4.71 25.43 -7.59
C ARG A 423 -4.62 24.34 -6.55
N THR A 424 -5.52 24.38 -5.60
CA THR A 424 -5.71 23.31 -4.61
C THR A 424 -7.19 22.99 -4.49
N SER A 425 -7.54 21.83 -3.96
CA SER A 425 -8.94 21.44 -3.75
C SER A 425 -9.67 22.48 -2.88
N LYS A 426 -10.89 22.82 -3.23
CA LYS A 426 -11.77 23.64 -2.37
C LYS A 426 -12.00 22.94 -1.04
N THR A 427 -12.32 21.65 -1.05
CA THR A 427 -12.36 20.83 0.15
C THR A 427 -10.97 20.72 0.77
N ARG A 428 -10.85 21.11 2.03
CA ARG A 428 -9.57 21.08 2.76
C ARG A 428 -9.35 19.81 3.57
N ILE A 429 -10.43 19.16 4.01
CA ILE A 429 -10.34 18.03 4.94
C ILE A 429 -11.18 16.85 4.42
N CYS A 430 -10.56 15.68 4.29
CA CYS A 430 -11.26 14.42 4.12
C CYS A 430 -11.31 13.67 5.45
N VAL A 431 -12.52 13.36 5.92
CA VAL A 431 -12.77 12.61 7.15
C VAL A 431 -13.10 11.17 6.77
N THR A 432 -12.31 10.22 7.23
CA THR A 432 -12.41 8.82 6.83
C THR A 432 -12.31 7.86 8.03
N VAL A 433 -12.70 6.62 7.82
CA VAL A 433 -12.47 5.53 8.79
C VAL A 433 -11.29 4.67 8.35
N GLY A 434 -11.31 4.16 7.13
CA GLY A 434 -10.28 3.26 6.62
C GLY A 434 -9.97 3.39 5.13
N MET A 435 -10.81 4.07 4.33
CA MET A 435 -10.64 4.09 2.87
C MET A 435 -9.32 4.69 2.38
N MET A 436 -8.80 5.70 3.10
CA MET A 436 -7.57 6.40 2.70
C MET A 436 -6.34 5.91 3.48
N THR A 437 -6.44 4.80 4.21
CA THR A 437 -5.33 4.24 5.00
C THR A 437 -4.28 3.58 4.11
N THR A 438 -4.69 2.82 3.08
CA THR A 438 -3.79 2.11 2.17
C THR A 438 -4.03 2.55 0.73
N GLY A 439 -2.98 2.51 -0.11
CA GLY A 439 -3.07 2.79 -1.55
C GLY A 439 -3.38 4.24 -1.95
N TYR A 440 -3.70 5.12 -1.02
CA TYR A 440 -4.01 6.52 -1.33
C TYR A 440 -2.73 7.35 -1.51
N ASP A 441 -2.64 8.09 -2.60
CA ASP A 441 -1.51 8.97 -2.92
C ASP A 441 -1.95 10.43 -3.09
N CYS A 442 -1.50 11.28 -2.16
CA CYS A 442 -1.74 12.71 -2.18
C CYS A 442 -0.46 13.40 -1.71
N THR A 443 0.28 13.97 -2.65
CA THR A 443 1.62 14.51 -2.39
C THR A 443 1.61 15.83 -1.63
N ASP A 444 0.53 16.60 -1.74
CA ASP A 444 0.34 17.91 -1.11
C ASP A 444 -0.45 17.85 0.22
N LEU A 445 -0.52 16.67 0.83
CA LEU A 445 -1.13 16.48 2.13
C LEU A 445 -0.25 17.10 3.23
N LEU A 446 -0.80 18.08 3.96
CA LEU A 446 -0.06 18.80 5.00
C LEU A 446 -0.35 18.32 6.42
N ASN A 447 -1.54 17.77 6.65
CA ASN A 447 -1.94 17.35 7.99
C ASN A 447 -2.60 15.97 8.00
N ILE A 448 -2.33 15.23 9.06
CA ILE A 448 -3.02 13.99 9.38
C ILE A 448 -3.43 14.04 10.85
N ALA A 449 -4.72 13.86 11.14
CA ALA A 449 -5.23 13.73 12.49
C ALA A 449 -5.75 12.30 12.72
N MET A 450 -5.35 11.70 13.80
CA MET A 450 -5.73 10.35 14.20
C MET A 450 -6.71 10.47 15.38
N MET A 451 -7.98 10.75 15.08
CA MET A 451 -9.06 10.89 16.09
C MET A 451 -9.68 9.53 16.40
N ARG A 452 -8.81 8.54 16.61
CA ARG A 452 -9.19 7.18 16.98
C ARG A 452 -8.05 6.50 17.74
N PRO A 453 -8.34 5.53 18.62
CA PRO A 453 -7.32 4.66 19.16
C PRO A 453 -6.65 3.89 18.03
N ILE A 454 -5.36 3.67 18.16
CA ILE A 454 -4.59 2.88 17.21
C ILE A 454 -3.94 1.77 18.01
N TYR A 455 -4.46 0.56 17.82
CA TYR A 455 -3.98 -0.62 18.54
C TYR A 455 -2.85 -1.33 17.81
N SER A 456 -2.76 -1.14 16.48
CA SER A 456 -1.76 -1.77 15.63
C SER A 456 -0.64 -0.79 15.25
N PRO A 457 0.64 -1.10 15.57
CA PRO A 457 1.77 -0.32 15.05
C PRO A 457 1.78 -0.23 13.53
N SER A 458 1.30 -1.27 12.84
CA SER A 458 1.16 -1.30 11.39
C SER A 458 0.20 -0.23 10.88
N ASP A 459 -0.98 -0.09 11.50
CA ASP A 459 -1.95 0.93 11.12
C ASP A 459 -1.41 2.34 11.35
N PHE A 460 -0.72 2.56 12.47
CA PHE A 460 -0.06 3.83 12.75
C PHE A 460 0.95 4.21 11.67
N ILE A 461 1.84 3.28 11.31
CA ILE A 461 2.87 3.50 10.29
C ILE A 461 2.21 3.77 8.92
N GLN A 462 1.15 3.07 8.56
CA GLN A 462 0.43 3.26 7.32
C GLN A 462 -0.26 4.62 7.24
N MET A 463 -0.98 5.02 8.30
CA MET A 463 -1.63 6.33 8.38
C MET A 463 -0.59 7.46 8.38
N LYS A 464 0.44 7.37 9.22
CA LYS A 464 1.56 8.32 9.25
C LYS A 464 2.26 8.43 7.90
N GLY A 465 2.43 7.30 7.21
CA GLY A 465 3.07 7.23 5.91
C GLY A 465 2.34 7.98 4.78
N ARG A 466 1.07 8.38 4.99
CA ARG A 466 0.37 9.24 4.02
C ARG A 466 0.94 10.66 3.98
N GLY A 467 1.48 11.15 5.10
CA GLY A 467 2.06 12.49 5.22
C GLY A 467 3.59 12.54 5.07
N THR A 468 4.21 11.48 4.57
CA THR A 468 5.70 11.44 4.41
C THR A 468 6.18 11.78 3.00
N ARG A 469 5.25 12.05 2.06
CA ARG A 469 5.61 12.38 0.68
C ARG A 469 6.14 13.80 0.58
N LYS A 470 7.13 13.96 -0.30
CA LYS A 470 7.72 15.27 -0.57
C LYS A 470 6.90 15.98 -1.66
N LYS A 471 6.53 17.21 -1.42
CA LYS A 471 6.00 18.15 -2.42
C LYS A 471 6.80 19.43 -2.32
N ASP A 472 7.33 19.90 -3.43
CA ASP A 472 7.93 21.22 -3.51
C ASP A 472 6.89 22.22 -4.04
N PHE A 473 6.29 22.94 -3.12
CA PHE A 473 5.31 23.98 -3.46
C PHE A 473 5.93 25.14 -4.24
N ARG A 474 7.23 25.38 -4.11
CA ARG A 474 7.92 26.48 -4.81
C ARG A 474 8.08 26.20 -6.29
N MET A 475 8.27 24.94 -6.69
CA MET A 475 8.36 24.58 -8.11
C MET A 475 7.06 24.89 -8.86
N ASP A 476 5.91 24.59 -8.28
CA ASP A 476 4.62 24.91 -8.91
C ASP A 476 4.43 26.42 -9.13
N TRP A 477 5.07 27.24 -8.31
CA TRP A 477 5.03 28.71 -8.43
C TRP A 477 6.00 29.24 -9.48
N ILE A 478 7.24 28.75 -9.51
CA ILE A 478 8.29 29.26 -10.39
C ILE A 478 8.04 28.89 -11.85
N ASP A 479 7.66 27.62 -12.13
CA ASP A 479 7.48 27.16 -13.52
C ASP A 479 6.35 27.88 -14.27
N LYS A 480 5.39 28.46 -13.57
CA LYS A 480 4.28 29.18 -14.19
C LYS A 480 4.50 30.67 -14.36
N THR A 481 5.37 31.25 -13.57
CA THR A 481 5.75 32.66 -13.73
C THR A 481 6.81 32.87 -14.80
N GLN A 482 7.67 31.89 -15.07
CA GLN A 482 8.70 31.96 -16.13
C GLN A 482 8.16 31.71 -17.53
N LEU A 483 6.95 31.13 -17.68
CA LEU A 483 6.30 30.92 -18.98
C LEU A 483 5.64 32.21 -19.55
N ASN A 484 5.67 33.32 -18.83
CA ASN A 484 5.09 34.62 -19.26
C ASN A 484 6.12 35.71 -19.40
N GLU A 485 7.42 35.42 -19.36
CA GLU A 485 8.50 36.29 -19.82
C GLU A 485 9.09 35.76 -21.15
#